data_f6949a04803dbdd2136393259da0aaa6
#
_entry.id   f6949a04803dbdd2136393259da0aaa6
#
_cell.length_a   1.000
_cell.length_b   1.000
_cell.length_c   1.000
_cell.angle_alpha   90.00
_cell.angle_beta   90.00
_cell.angle_gamma   90.00
#
_symmetry.space_group_name_H-M   'P 1'
#
loop_
_entity.id
_entity.type
_entity.pdbx_description
1 polymer ?
#
loop_
_entity_poly.entity_id
_entity_poly.type
_entity_poly.pdbx_seq_one_letter_code
_entity_poly.pdbx_strand_id
1 'polypeptide(L)'
;WYTFFTKLKYEVVLSPTSTRKIYELGIESIPSESECYPAKLAHGHISWLIKKGVKFIFYPCVPYERNEFPDAVNHYNCPIVTSYAENIKNNVDELKDPSIKFMNPFMAFTTEAILTDRLVEVFKDIPAEEVKAAAHAAWEELAQVRKDVQKKGEETLRYLKETGRRGIVLAGRPYHIDPEIHHGIPDLINSYGIAVLTEDSVSHLAKVERPIRVNDQWMYHSRLYAAANFVKTQDNLDLIQLNSFGCGLDAVTTDEVYEILDRSGKIYTCLKIDEVNNLGAARIRVRSLLAALRAKDAQHK
;
A
#
# COMPACT_ATOMS: atom_id res chain seq x y z
N TRP A 1 -9.91 11.16 0.68
CA TRP A 1 -10.37 12.11 1.72
C TRP A 1 -10.14 13.57 1.34
N TYR A 2 -9.05 13.90 0.64
CA TYR A 2 -8.81 15.28 0.18
C TYR A 2 -10.00 15.82 -0.62
N THR A 3 -10.46 15.10 -1.64
CA THR A 3 -11.61 15.47 -2.47
C THR A 3 -12.90 15.58 -1.64
N PHE A 4 -13.13 14.65 -0.72
CA PHE A 4 -14.31 14.68 0.17
C PHE A 4 -14.36 15.96 0.98
N PHE A 5 -13.27 16.28 1.71
CA PHE A 5 -13.24 17.46 2.58
C PHE A 5 -13.23 18.77 1.80
N THR A 6 -12.53 18.86 0.67
CA THR A 6 -12.55 20.08 -0.16
C THR A 6 -13.93 20.35 -0.77
N LYS A 7 -14.67 19.29 -1.14
CA LYS A 7 -16.07 19.45 -1.58
C LYS A 7 -16.97 19.97 -0.47
N LEU A 8 -16.73 19.60 0.77
CA LEU A 8 -17.40 20.15 1.95
C LEU A 8 -16.83 21.50 2.40
N LYS A 9 -15.95 22.12 1.59
CA LYS A 9 -15.37 23.46 1.83
C LYS A 9 -14.44 23.53 3.05
N TYR A 10 -13.88 22.42 3.49
CA TYR A 10 -12.80 22.44 4.47
C TYR A 10 -11.48 22.86 3.80
N GLU A 11 -10.68 23.60 4.55
CA GLU A 11 -9.27 23.76 4.24
C GLU A 11 -8.53 22.49 4.69
N VAL A 12 -7.92 21.77 3.74
CA VAL A 12 -7.28 20.49 4.00
C VAL A 12 -5.77 20.66 4.16
N VAL A 13 -5.26 20.32 5.32
CA VAL A 13 -3.83 20.26 5.62
C VAL A 13 -3.36 18.82 5.54
N LEU A 14 -2.45 18.52 4.62
CA LEU A 14 -1.78 17.23 4.53
C LEU A 14 -0.43 17.30 5.25
N SER A 15 -0.08 16.25 5.98
CA SER A 15 1.28 16.09 6.47
C SER A 15 2.25 15.89 5.29
N PRO A 16 3.52 16.27 5.41
CA PRO A 16 4.48 16.13 4.32
C PRO A 16 4.78 14.65 4.02
N THR A 17 5.48 14.41 2.92
CA THR A 17 6.07 13.10 2.62
C THR A 17 6.86 12.58 3.82
N SER A 18 6.76 11.30 4.10
CA SER A 18 7.44 10.66 5.22
C SER A 18 8.95 10.83 5.14
N THR A 19 9.56 11.05 6.28
CA THR A 19 10.99 11.16 6.47
C THR A 19 11.36 10.65 7.86
N ARG A 20 12.63 10.35 8.09
CA ARG A 20 13.15 10.03 9.43
C ARG A 20 12.75 11.08 10.48
N LYS A 21 12.74 12.36 10.11
CA LYS A 21 12.31 13.45 11.00
C LYS A 21 10.84 13.36 11.39
N ILE A 22 9.98 12.93 10.47
CA ILE A 22 8.55 12.68 10.79
C ILE A 22 8.43 11.53 11.77
N TYR A 23 9.14 10.41 11.54
CA TYR A 23 9.17 9.30 12.49
C TYR A 23 9.58 9.74 13.89
N GLU A 24 10.66 10.52 14.00
CA GLU A 24 11.18 11.01 15.26
C GLU A 24 10.19 11.88 16.06
N LEU A 25 9.26 12.57 15.39
CA LEU A 25 8.21 13.35 16.06
C LEU A 25 7.22 12.49 16.84
N GLY A 26 7.05 11.22 16.46
CA GLY A 26 6.06 10.33 17.04
C GLY A 26 6.65 9.27 18.00
N ILE A 27 7.97 9.17 18.14
CA ILE A 27 8.63 8.07 18.85
C ILE A 27 8.07 7.86 20.27
N GLU A 28 7.85 8.92 21.02
CA GLU A 28 7.41 8.85 22.42
C GLU A 28 5.98 8.28 22.58
N SER A 29 5.18 8.34 21.52
CA SER A 29 3.81 7.83 21.53
C SER A 29 3.66 6.43 20.94
N ILE A 30 4.73 5.82 20.42
CA ILE A 30 4.71 4.46 19.89
C ILE A 30 4.65 3.45 21.04
N PRO A 31 3.57 2.65 21.16
CA PRO A 31 3.36 1.80 22.34
C PRO A 31 4.23 0.54 22.33
N SER A 32 4.73 0.12 21.17
CA SER A 32 5.53 -1.11 21.04
C SER A 32 6.55 -1.03 19.92
N GLU A 33 7.77 -1.50 20.20
CA GLU A 33 8.81 -1.66 19.20
C GLU A 33 8.45 -2.70 18.13
N SER A 34 7.54 -3.63 18.44
CA SER A 34 7.10 -4.67 17.50
C SER A 34 6.08 -4.17 16.46
N GLU A 35 5.61 -2.93 16.55
CA GLU A 35 4.77 -2.35 15.51
C GLU A 35 5.55 -2.21 14.20
N CYS A 36 4.86 -2.42 13.08
CA CYS A 36 5.46 -2.22 11.76
C CYS A 36 5.80 -0.74 11.53
N TYR A 37 6.83 -0.49 10.72
CA TYR A 37 7.32 0.87 10.49
C TYR A 37 6.26 1.86 9.97
N PRO A 38 5.33 1.46 9.08
CA PRO A 38 4.20 2.34 8.69
C PRO A 38 3.31 2.77 9.88
N ALA A 39 3.07 1.88 10.85
CA ALA A 39 2.31 2.23 12.05
C ALA A 39 3.05 3.29 12.88
N LYS A 40 4.36 3.10 13.07
CA LYS A 40 5.22 4.06 13.78
C LYS A 40 5.25 5.43 13.09
N LEU A 41 5.35 5.46 11.76
CA LEU A 41 5.31 6.70 10.97
C LEU A 41 3.99 7.46 11.14
N ALA A 42 2.87 6.75 11.24
CA ALA A 42 1.56 7.38 11.43
C ALA A 42 1.50 8.25 12.70
N HIS A 43 2.14 7.82 13.80
CA HIS A 43 2.28 8.63 15.01
C HIS A 43 2.99 9.96 14.72
N GLY A 44 4.09 9.91 13.98
CA GLY A 44 4.85 11.11 13.59
C GLY A 44 4.05 12.08 12.74
N HIS A 45 3.25 11.59 11.79
CA HIS A 45 2.38 12.43 10.96
C HIS A 45 1.30 13.14 11.79
N ILE A 46 0.69 12.45 12.75
CA ILE A 46 -0.30 13.06 13.65
C ILE A 46 0.37 14.11 14.54
N SER A 47 1.51 13.81 15.15
CA SER A 47 2.27 14.78 15.94
C SER A 47 2.67 16.02 15.12
N TRP A 48 3.01 15.84 13.84
CA TRP A 48 3.30 16.95 12.94
C TRP A 48 2.08 17.85 12.71
N LEU A 49 0.90 17.27 12.46
CA LEU A 49 -0.35 18.02 12.27
C LEU A 49 -0.71 18.83 13.54
N ILE A 50 -0.56 18.22 14.71
CA ILE A 50 -0.80 18.88 16.00
C ILE A 50 0.15 20.08 16.18
N LYS A 51 1.46 19.89 15.92
CA LYS A 51 2.47 20.95 16.00
C LYS A 51 2.22 22.08 14.99
N LYS A 52 1.55 21.80 13.88
CA LYS A 52 1.08 22.82 12.92
C LYS A 52 -0.17 23.57 13.36
N GLY A 53 -0.74 23.20 14.49
CA GLY A 53 -1.92 23.85 15.05
C GLY A 53 -3.25 23.35 14.46
N VAL A 54 -3.24 22.23 13.73
CA VAL A 54 -4.46 21.62 13.19
C VAL A 54 -5.34 21.17 14.36
N LYS A 55 -6.61 21.64 14.37
CA LYS A 55 -7.56 21.37 15.45
C LYS A 55 -8.61 20.32 15.11
N PHE A 56 -8.74 19.96 13.86
CA PHE A 56 -9.61 18.88 13.40
C PHE A 56 -8.77 17.86 12.60
N ILE A 57 -8.66 16.66 13.12
CA ILE A 57 -7.93 15.55 12.49
C ILE A 57 -8.92 14.43 12.24
N PHE A 58 -9.00 13.98 10.97
CA PHE A 58 -9.84 12.86 10.56
C PHE A 58 -8.94 11.68 10.16
N TYR A 59 -9.05 10.58 10.89
CA TYR A 59 -8.30 9.36 10.63
C TYR A 59 -9.18 8.13 10.86
N PRO A 60 -9.93 7.66 9.85
CA PRO A 60 -10.87 6.55 10.02
C PRO A 60 -10.18 5.21 10.21
N CYS A 61 -10.83 4.32 10.95
CA CYS A 61 -10.51 2.89 11.00
C CYS A 61 -11.21 2.18 9.85
N VAL A 62 -10.44 1.54 8.95
CA VAL A 62 -10.99 0.90 7.74
C VAL A 62 -10.79 -0.62 7.81
N PRO A 63 -11.77 -1.41 8.31
CA PRO A 63 -11.65 -2.86 8.37
C PRO A 63 -11.83 -3.56 7.01
N TYR A 64 -12.65 -2.99 6.11
CA TYR A 64 -12.95 -3.55 4.81
C TYR A 64 -12.56 -2.60 3.68
N GLU A 65 -11.74 -3.11 2.76
CA GLU A 65 -11.41 -2.44 1.50
C GLU A 65 -12.44 -2.74 0.41
N ARG A 66 -12.30 -2.11 -0.77
CA ARG A 66 -13.10 -2.47 -1.95
C ARG A 66 -12.80 -3.91 -2.35
N ASN A 67 -13.83 -4.66 -2.70
CA ASN A 67 -13.64 -6.01 -3.22
C ASN A 67 -13.17 -5.96 -4.68
N GLU A 68 -11.85 -6.04 -4.88
CA GLU A 68 -11.24 -6.11 -6.23
C GLU A 68 -11.19 -7.53 -6.78
N PHE A 69 -11.31 -8.53 -5.91
CA PHE A 69 -11.18 -9.94 -6.23
C PHE A 69 -12.41 -10.70 -5.73
N PRO A 70 -13.50 -10.79 -6.53
CA PRO A 70 -14.76 -11.40 -6.09
C PRO A 70 -14.63 -12.87 -5.71
N ASP A 71 -13.61 -13.57 -6.25
CA ASP A 71 -13.34 -14.98 -5.94
C ASP A 71 -12.52 -15.16 -4.64
N ALA A 72 -12.07 -14.07 -4.01
CA ALA A 72 -11.39 -14.12 -2.72
C ALA A 72 -12.36 -14.39 -1.58
N VAL A 73 -11.88 -15.03 -0.51
CA VAL A 73 -12.71 -15.36 0.66
C VAL A 73 -13.20 -14.10 1.36
N ASN A 74 -12.36 -13.07 1.41
CA ASN A 74 -12.72 -11.77 2.00
C ASN A 74 -11.84 -10.63 1.43
N HIS A 75 -12.12 -9.40 1.86
CA HIS A 75 -11.40 -8.19 1.45
C HIS A 75 -11.04 -7.30 2.64
N TYR A 76 -10.61 -7.92 3.74
CA TYR A 76 -10.17 -7.22 4.93
C TYR A 76 -8.94 -6.36 4.68
N ASN A 77 -8.82 -5.30 5.47
CA ASN A 77 -7.55 -4.62 5.65
C ASN A 77 -6.69 -5.35 6.70
N CYS A 78 -5.41 -5.02 6.78
CA CYS A 78 -4.54 -5.50 7.83
C CYS A 78 -5.09 -5.06 9.21
N PRO A 79 -5.15 -5.93 10.24
CA PRO A 79 -5.63 -5.55 11.56
C PRO A 79 -4.89 -4.35 12.18
N ILE A 80 -3.57 -4.27 11.98
CA ILE A 80 -2.75 -3.14 12.46
C ILE A 80 -3.15 -1.85 11.73
N VAL A 81 -3.32 -1.87 10.40
CA VAL A 81 -3.77 -0.70 9.63
C VAL A 81 -5.16 -0.26 10.08
N THR A 82 -6.08 -1.21 10.30
CA THR A 82 -7.42 -0.92 10.83
C THR A 82 -7.35 -0.23 12.19
N SER A 83 -6.40 -0.58 13.05
CA SER A 83 -6.29 -0.08 14.41
C SER A 83 -5.39 1.16 14.56
N TYR A 84 -4.71 1.64 13.50
CA TYR A 84 -3.81 2.81 13.59
C TYR A 84 -4.43 3.98 14.32
N ALA A 85 -5.64 4.38 13.92
CA ALA A 85 -6.30 5.55 14.50
C ALA A 85 -6.67 5.36 15.97
N GLU A 86 -7.11 4.17 16.36
CA GLU A 86 -7.39 3.84 17.78
C GLU A 86 -6.10 3.81 18.61
N ASN A 87 -5.05 3.24 18.07
CA ASN A 87 -3.74 3.18 18.71
C ASN A 87 -3.20 4.60 18.96
N ILE A 88 -3.19 5.44 17.93
CA ILE A 88 -2.76 6.83 18.00
C ILE A 88 -3.59 7.61 19.03
N LYS A 89 -4.92 7.49 18.98
CA LYS A 89 -5.83 8.18 19.90
C LYS A 89 -5.51 7.89 21.37
N ASN A 90 -5.12 6.67 21.66
CA ASN A 90 -4.87 6.23 23.03
C ASN A 90 -3.44 6.52 23.53
N ASN A 91 -2.49 6.77 22.62
CA ASN A 91 -1.08 6.90 22.97
C ASN A 91 -0.48 8.29 22.70
N VAL A 92 -1.13 9.15 21.92
CA VAL A 92 -0.71 10.54 21.70
C VAL A 92 -1.37 11.43 22.71
N ASP A 93 -0.62 11.89 23.72
CA ASP A 93 -1.14 12.64 24.85
C ASP A 93 -1.79 13.97 24.47
N GLU A 94 -1.29 14.64 23.45
CA GLU A 94 -1.83 15.90 22.95
C GLU A 94 -3.28 15.77 22.43
N LEU A 95 -3.70 14.57 22.02
CA LEU A 95 -5.09 14.32 21.61
C LEU A 95 -6.09 14.30 22.77
N LYS A 96 -5.61 14.35 24.03
CA LYS A 96 -6.43 14.53 25.22
C LYS A 96 -6.86 16.00 25.42
N ASP A 97 -6.21 16.93 24.70
CA ASP A 97 -6.62 18.35 24.69
C ASP A 97 -7.99 18.50 24.04
N PRO A 98 -9.02 18.99 24.76
CA PRO A 98 -10.37 19.15 24.23
C PRO A 98 -10.47 20.14 23.06
N SER A 99 -9.45 20.96 22.84
CA SER A 99 -9.39 21.87 21.70
C SER A 99 -9.04 21.15 20.38
N ILE A 100 -8.61 19.88 20.43
CA ILE A 100 -8.28 19.06 19.27
C ILE A 100 -9.38 18.01 19.08
N LYS A 101 -10.12 18.12 17.99
CA LYS A 101 -11.13 17.14 17.60
C LYS A 101 -10.46 16.05 16.76
N PHE A 102 -10.20 14.88 17.33
CA PHE A 102 -9.72 13.70 16.62
C PHE A 102 -10.91 12.77 16.31
N MET A 103 -11.19 12.57 15.01
CA MET A 103 -12.27 11.72 14.55
C MET A 103 -11.71 10.44 13.90
N ASN A 104 -12.01 9.30 14.49
CA ASN A 104 -11.55 7.99 14.06
C ASN A 104 -12.70 6.97 13.90
N PRO A 105 -13.74 7.29 13.11
CA PRO A 105 -14.88 6.39 12.95
C PRO A 105 -14.47 5.12 12.19
N PHE A 106 -15.13 4.01 12.51
CA PHE A 106 -15.05 2.79 11.72
C PHE A 106 -15.88 2.97 10.44
N MET A 107 -15.24 2.71 9.29
CA MET A 107 -15.82 2.84 7.95
C MET A 107 -15.41 1.66 7.07
N ALA A 108 -16.34 1.19 6.24
CA ALA A 108 -16.07 0.14 5.26
C ALA A 108 -16.08 0.73 3.84
N PHE A 109 -15.06 0.37 3.04
CA PHE A 109 -14.98 0.74 1.63
C PHE A 109 -15.60 -0.31 0.70
N THR A 110 -16.40 -1.23 1.22
CA THR A 110 -16.99 -2.33 0.46
C THR A 110 -17.74 -1.83 -0.77
N THR A 111 -18.62 -0.85 -0.60
CA THR A 111 -19.32 -0.16 -1.68
C THR A 111 -19.45 1.32 -1.38
N GLU A 112 -19.71 2.13 -2.43
CA GLU A 112 -19.97 3.55 -2.29
C GLU A 112 -21.16 3.82 -1.37
N ALA A 113 -22.25 3.06 -1.50
CA ALA A 113 -23.45 3.23 -0.70
C ALA A 113 -23.16 3.04 0.80
N ILE A 114 -22.50 1.93 1.18
CA ILE A 114 -22.15 1.64 2.57
C ILE A 114 -21.28 2.74 3.17
N LEU A 115 -20.27 3.20 2.42
CA LEU A 115 -19.40 4.28 2.86
C LEU A 115 -20.17 5.60 3.01
N THR A 116 -21.02 5.92 2.03
CA THR A 116 -21.80 7.17 2.00
C THR A 116 -22.80 7.24 3.17
N ASP A 117 -23.53 6.15 3.42
CA ASP A 117 -24.48 6.08 4.54
C ASP A 117 -23.75 6.30 5.87
N ARG A 118 -22.59 5.68 6.03
CA ARG A 118 -21.76 5.86 7.23
C ARG A 118 -21.23 7.29 7.36
N LEU A 119 -20.84 7.92 6.25
CA LEU A 119 -20.39 9.33 6.27
C LEU A 119 -21.52 10.28 6.67
N VAL A 120 -22.75 10.06 6.19
CA VAL A 120 -23.91 10.86 6.61
C VAL A 120 -24.15 10.75 8.11
N GLU A 121 -24.03 9.57 8.70
CA GLU A 121 -24.15 9.38 10.16
C GLU A 121 -23.04 10.09 10.93
N VAL A 122 -21.82 10.05 10.44
CA VAL A 122 -20.63 10.64 11.10
C VAL A 122 -20.66 12.16 11.01
N PHE A 123 -21.09 12.72 9.87
CA PHE A 123 -21.16 14.16 9.61
C PHE A 123 -22.59 14.72 9.71
N LYS A 124 -23.35 14.26 10.71
CA LYS A 124 -24.77 14.61 10.93
C LYS A 124 -25.06 16.11 11.03
N ASP A 125 -24.05 16.93 11.32
CA ASP A 125 -24.17 18.39 11.41
C ASP A 125 -24.08 19.07 10.04
N ILE A 126 -23.82 18.32 8.97
CA ILE A 126 -23.78 18.77 7.56
C ILE A 126 -25.01 18.20 6.85
N PRO A 127 -25.66 18.96 5.95
CA PRO A 127 -26.80 18.45 5.18
C PRO A 127 -26.44 17.15 4.45
N ALA A 128 -27.29 16.13 4.59
CA ALA A 128 -27.01 14.78 4.05
C ALA A 128 -26.69 14.80 2.55
N GLU A 129 -27.37 15.64 1.78
CA GLU A 129 -27.13 15.76 0.31
C GLU A 129 -25.74 16.32 -0.01
N GLU A 130 -25.21 17.23 0.82
CA GLU A 130 -23.83 17.73 0.65
C GLU A 130 -22.80 16.63 0.94
N VAL A 131 -23.04 15.85 2.01
CA VAL A 131 -22.16 14.71 2.37
C VAL A 131 -22.19 13.64 1.27
N LYS A 132 -23.37 13.30 0.75
CA LYS A 132 -23.53 12.34 -0.35
C LYS A 132 -22.79 12.81 -1.62
N ALA A 133 -22.97 14.08 -1.99
CA ALA A 133 -22.31 14.65 -3.17
C ALA A 133 -20.78 14.68 -3.01
N ALA A 134 -20.28 14.97 -1.81
CA ALA A 134 -18.84 14.93 -1.51
C ALA A 134 -18.28 13.50 -1.52
N ALA A 135 -19.02 12.54 -0.97
CA ALA A 135 -18.66 11.13 -0.97
C ALA A 135 -18.60 10.56 -2.39
N HIS A 136 -19.61 10.85 -3.22
CA HIS A 136 -19.62 10.46 -4.62
C HIS A 136 -18.42 11.02 -5.40
N ALA A 137 -18.15 12.31 -5.29
CA ALA A 137 -17.00 12.94 -5.95
C ALA A 137 -15.66 12.31 -5.51
N ALA A 138 -15.51 11.98 -4.22
CA ALA A 138 -14.32 11.33 -3.70
C ALA A 138 -14.19 9.86 -4.18
N TRP A 139 -15.31 9.15 -4.32
CA TRP A 139 -15.35 7.79 -4.82
C TRP A 139 -14.95 7.71 -6.30
N GLU A 140 -15.45 8.64 -7.12
CA GLU A 140 -15.08 8.76 -8.53
C GLU A 140 -13.59 9.12 -8.70
N GLU A 141 -13.08 10.06 -7.89
CA GLU A 141 -11.65 10.40 -7.88
C GLU A 141 -10.78 9.18 -7.56
N LEU A 142 -11.14 8.41 -6.53
CA LEU A 142 -10.43 7.19 -6.18
C LEU A 142 -10.46 6.16 -7.32
N ALA A 143 -11.59 6.04 -8.00
CA ALA A 143 -11.74 5.17 -9.18
C ALA A 143 -10.88 5.65 -10.35
N GLN A 144 -10.79 6.98 -10.56
CA GLN A 144 -9.97 7.56 -11.62
C GLN A 144 -8.47 7.36 -11.35
N VAL A 145 -8.00 7.62 -10.14
CA VAL A 145 -6.58 7.38 -9.75
C VAL A 145 -6.19 5.93 -10.02
N ARG A 146 -7.06 4.97 -9.70
CA ARG A 146 -6.82 3.56 -9.98
C ARG A 146 -6.68 3.28 -11.48
N LYS A 147 -7.57 3.82 -12.31
CA LYS A 147 -7.50 3.71 -13.77
C LYS A 147 -6.21 4.30 -14.32
N ASP A 148 -5.77 5.43 -13.78
CA ASP A 148 -4.54 6.10 -14.21
C ASP A 148 -3.31 5.26 -13.89
N VAL A 149 -3.25 4.65 -12.70
CA VAL A 149 -2.17 3.72 -12.31
C VAL A 149 -2.15 2.49 -13.23
N GLN A 150 -3.30 1.86 -13.47
CA GLN A 150 -3.44 0.71 -14.38
C GLN A 150 -3.01 1.06 -15.80
N LYS A 151 -3.50 2.16 -16.34
CA LYS A 151 -3.12 2.68 -17.66
C LYS A 151 -1.61 2.90 -17.75
N LYS A 152 -1.00 3.49 -16.72
CA LYS A 152 0.45 3.70 -16.67
C LYS A 152 1.22 2.38 -16.63
N GLY A 153 0.72 1.38 -15.94
CA GLY A 153 1.25 0.02 -15.96
C GLY A 153 1.22 -0.58 -17.36
N GLU A 154 0.07 -0.53 -18.04
CA GLU A 154 -0.09 -1.04 -19.41
C GLU A 154 0.80 -0.30 -20.43
N GLU A 155 0.92 1.03 -20.31
CA GLU A 155 1.86 1.81 -21.13
C GLU A 155 3.31 1.36 -20.93
N THR A 156 3.69 1.10 -19.68
CA THR A 156 5.04 0.63 -19.34
C THR A 156 5.28 -0.79 -19.87
N LEU A 157 4.32 -1.70 -19.76
CA LEU A 157 4.41 -3.04 -20.32
C LEU A 157 4.58 -3.01 -21.85
N ARG A 158 3.85 -2.13 -22.55
CA ARG A 158 4.00 -1.92 -23.97
C ARG A 158 5.41 -1.44 -24.33
N TYR A 159 5.90 -0.43 -23.62
CA TYR A 159 7.27 0.08 -23.77
C TYR A 159 8.32 -1.03 -23.57
N LEU A 160 8.17 -1.88 -22.55
CA LEU A 160 9.09 -2.99 -22.30
C LEU A 160 9.09 -3.98 -23.46
N LYS A 161 7.92 -4.29 -24.02
CA LYS A 161 7.78 -5.19 -25.18
C LYS A 161 8.41 -4.60 -26.43
N GLU A 162 8.17 -3.33 -26.73
CA GLU A 162 8.68 -2.63 -27.93
C GLU A 162 10.20 -2.45 -27.89
N THR A 163 10.76 -2.23 -26.70
CA THR A 163 12.21 -1.98 -26.52
C THR A 163 13.03 -3.22 -26.18
N GLY A 164 12.38 -4.36 -25.94
CA GLY A 164 13.05 -5.58 -25.46
C GLY A 164 13.68 -5.43 -24.07
N ARG A 165 13.25 -4.41 -23.30
CA ARG A 165 13.76 -4.17 -21.95
C ARG A 165 13.05 -5.05 -20.93
N ARG A 166 13.70 -5.22 -19.78
CA ARG A 166 13.18 -5.93 -18.63
C ARG A 166 12.52 -4.97 -17.64
N GLY A 167 11.48 -5.43 -16.97
CA GLY A 167 10.84 -4.75 -15.86
C GLY A 167 10.80 -5.60 -14.60
N ILE A 168 10.59 -4.94 -13.47
CA ILE A 168 10.35 -5.57 -12.17
C ILE A 168 9.06 -5.02 -11.61
N VAL A 169 8.14 -5.91 -11.23
CA VAL A 169 7.03 -5.57 -10.35
C VAL A 169 7.56 -5.56 -8.92
N LEU A 170 7.69 -4.35 -8.35
CA LEU A 170 8.04 -4.16 -6.95
C LEU A 170 6.74 -4.27 -6.15
N ALA A 171 6.45 -5.49 -5.72
CA ALA A 171 5.20 -5.86 -5.10
C ALA A 171 5.25 -5.62 -3.59
N GLY A 172 4.18 -5.07 -3.04
CA GLY A 172 4.09 -4.78 -1.64
C GLY A 172 2.68 -4.39 -1.24
N ARG A 173 2.57 -3.63 -0.16
CA ARG A 173 1.32 -3.02 0.27
C ARG A 173 1.30 -1.56 -0.10
N PRO A 174 0.14 -0.87 -0.04
CA PRO A 174 0.05 0.52 -0.45
C PRO A 174 1.12 1.44 0.16
N TYR A 175 1.48 1.23 1.42
CA TYR A 175 2.51 2.04 2.08
C TYR A 175 3.94 1.79 1.58
N HIS A 176 4.21 0.71 0.83
CA HIS A 176 5.52 0.46 0.25
C HIS A 176 5.89 1.40 -0.91
N ILE A 177 4.98 2.26 -1.35
CA ILE A 177 5.31 3.36 -2.28
C ILE A 177 5.86 4.60 -1.56
N ASP A 178 5.80 4.64 -0.23
CA ASP A 178 6.34 5.74 0.56
C ASP A 178 7.88 5.72 0.54
N PRO A 179 8.55 6.86 0.24
CA PRO A 179 10.00 6.91 0.08
C PRO A 179 10.79 6.60 1.36
N GLU A 180 10.24 6.89 2.53
CA GLU A 180 10.87 6.52 3.80
C GLU A 180 10.77 5.03 4.06
N ILE A 181 9.67 4.38 3.64
CA ILE A 181 9.46 2.96 3.85
C ILE A 181 10.26 2.10 2.87
N HIS A 182 10.32 2.48 1.58
CA HIS A 182 11.05 1.70 0.58
C HIS A 182 12.53 2.09 0.46
N HIS A 183 13.00 3.08 1.20
CA HIS A 183 14.42 3.47 1.31
C HIS A 183 15.15 3.70 -0.03
N GLY A 184 14.44 4.10 -1.10
CA GLY A 184 15.04 4.31 -2.43
C GLY A 184 15.28 3.01 -3.23
N ILE A 185 14.66 1.88 -2.87
CA ILE A 185 14.75 0.62 -3.64
C ILE A 185 14.30 0.79 -5.11
N PRO A 186 13.22 1.53 -5.45
CA PRO A 186 12.85 1.78 -6.84
C PRO A 186 13.97 2.43 -7.65
N ASP A 187 14.62 3.46 -7.09
CA ASP A 187 15.72 4.17 -7.74
C ASP A 187 16.95 3.27 -7.91
N LEU A 188 17.23 2.41 -6.92
CA LEU A 188 18.26 1.41 -7.02
C LEU A 188 18.01 0.45 -8.20
N ILE A 189 16.78 -0.05 -8.36
CA ILE A 189 16.41 -0.93 -9.47
C ILE A 189 16.52 -0.17 -10.82
N ASN A 190 15.99 1.04 -10.88
CA ASN A 190 16.08 1.90 -12.06
C ASN A 190 17.53 2.18 -12.47
N SER A 191 18.46 2.30 -11.52
CA SER A 191 19.88 2.53 -11.79
C SER A 191 20.55 1.40 -12.59
N TYR A 192 19.93 0.22 -12.62
CA TYR A 192 20.36 -0.91 -13.49
C TYR A 192 19.68 -0.92 -14.86
N GLY A 193 18.94 0.11 -15.23
CA GLY A 193 18.24 0.22 -16.52
C GLY A 193 16.95 -0.61 -16.57
N ILE A 194 16.38 -0.99 -15.44
CA ILE A 194 15.18 -1.82 -15.31
C ILE A 194 14.00 -0.93 -14.92
N ALA A 195 12.89 -1.07 -15.63
CA ALA A 195 11.66 -0.36 -15.26
C ALA A 195 11.05 -0.98 -14.01
N VAL A 196 10.46 -0.12 -13.16
CA VAL A 196 9.75 -0.53 -11.94
C VAL A 196 8.27 -0.28 -12.11
N LEU A 197 7.47 -1.30 -11.84
CA LEU A 197 6.01 -1.26 -11.76
C LEU A 197 5.58 -1.61 -10.34
N THR A 198 4.39 -1.18 -9.93
CA THR A 198 3.77 -1.60 -8.68
C THR A 198 2.78 -2.74 -8.92
N GLU A 199 2.41 -3.50 -7.88
CA GLU A 199 1.48 -4.61 -8.01
C GLU A 199 0.08 -4.17 -8.48
N ASP A 200 -0.38 -2.97 -8.05
CA ASP A 200 -1.69 -2.42 -8.42
C ASP A 200 -1.76 -1.94 -9.87
N SER A 201 -0.59 -1.68 -10.47
CA SER A 201 -0.51 -1.31 -11.89
C SER A 201 -0.69 -2.49 -12.84
N VAL A 202 -0.59 -3.74 -12.36
CA VAL A 202 -0.64 -4.96 -13.18
C VAL A 202 -1.60 -6.04 -12.68
N SER A 203 -2.04 -5.98 -11.44
CA SER A 203 -2.87 -7.03 -10.82
C SER A 203 -4.22 -7.26 -11.51
N HIS A 204 -4.76 -6.25 -12.18
CA HIS A 204 -6.01 -6.34 -12.95
C HIS A 204 -5.86 -7.18 -14.24
N LEU A 205 -4.63 -7.47 -14.68
CA LEU A 205 -4.33 -8.20 -15.90
C LEU A 205 -4.33 -9.73 -15.73
N ALA A 206 -4.48 -10.22 -14.50
CA ALA A 206 -4.58 -11.65 -14.23
C ALA A 206 -5.55 -11.95 -13.09
N LYS A 207 -6.09 -13.16 -13.12
CA LYS A 207 -6.86 -13.73 -12.00
C LYS A 207 -5.92 -14.53 -11.10
N VAL A 208 -6.29 -14.65 -9.84
CA VAL A 208 -5.63 -15.56 -8.91
C VAL A 208 -6.02 -16.98 -9.28
N GLU A 209 -5.05 -17.80 -9.69
CA GLU A 209 -5.30 -19.22 -9.94
C GLU A 209 -5.56 -19.96 -8.62
N ARG A 210 -6.55 -20.86 -8.63
CA ARG A 210 -6.97 -21.63 -7.46
C ARG A 210 -6.79 -23.12 -7.70
N PRO A 211 -6.60 -23.95 -6.65
CA PRO A 211 -6.57 -23.57 -5.24
C PRO A 211 -5.27 -22.86 -4.83
N ILE A 212 -5.36 -21.94 -3.90
CA ILE A 212 -4.23 -21.34 -3.19
C ILE A 212 -4.02 -22.05 -1.85
N ARG A 213 -2.81 -21.93 -1.30
CA ARG A 213 -2.40 -22.63 -0.08
C ARG A 213 -3.15 -22.16 1.18
N VAL A 214 -3.53 -20.90 1.20
CA VAL A 214 -4.19 -20.26 2.34
C VAL A 214 -5.46 -19.51 1.90
N ASN A 215 -6.36 -19.27 2.85
CA ASN A 215 -7.51 -18.41 2.59
C ASN A 215 -7.06 -16.97 2.36
N ASP A 216 -7.42 -16.40 1.22
CA ASP A 216 -7.15 -15.00 0.86
C ASP A 216 -8.21 -14.08 1.48
N GLN A 217 -7.96 -13.69 2.71
CA GLN A 217 -8.89 -12.86 3.49
C GLN A 217 -8.59 -11.36 3.36
N TRP A 218 -7.38 -11.00 2.93
CA TRP A 218 -6.91 -9.62 2.91
C TRP A 218 -6.79 -9.11 1.48
N MET A 219 -7.43 -8.00 1.19
CA MET A 219 -7.53 -7.44 -0.16
C MET A 219 -6.14 -7.22 -0.81
N TYR A 220 -5.22 -6.61 -0.07
CA TYR A 220 -3.88 -6.31 -0.62
C TYR A 220 -3.01 -7.56 -0.82
N HIS A 221 -3.26 -8.66 -0.10
CA HIS A 221 -2.62 -9.96 -0.36
C HIS A 221 -3.14 -10.59 -1.64
N SER A 222 -4.45 -10.56 -1.87
CA SER A 222 -5.05 -11.02 -3.13
C SER A 222 -4.50 -10.24 -4.33
N ARG A 223 -4.21 -8.95 -4.14
CA ARG A 223 -3.55 -8.11 -5.17
C ARG A 223 -2.13 -8.60 -5.48
N LEU A 224 -1.35 -8.98 -4.45
CA LEU A 224 -0.01 -9.56 -4.63
C LEU A 224 -0.08 -10.89 -5.40
N TYR A 225 -1.04 -11.76 -5.07
CA TYR A 225 -1.23 -13.02 -5.77
C TYR A 225 -1.62 -12.83 -7.24
N ALA A 226 -2.51 -11.89 -7.53
CA ALA A 226 -2.88 -11.55 -8.90
C ALA A 226 -1.69 -10.98 -9.69
N ALA A 227 -0.90 -10.10 -9.09
CA ALA A 227 0.33 -9.58 -9.72
C ALA A 227 1.34 -10.69 -9.99
N ALA A 228 1.55 -11.64 -9.06
CA ALA A 228 2.42 -12.79 -9.26
C ALA A 228 1.91 -13.70 -10.39
N ASN A 229 0.59 -13.95 -10.45
CA ASN A 229 -0.04 -14.71 -11.55
C ASN A 229 0.11 -14.02 -12.91
N PHE A 230 0.13 -12.69 -12.95
CA PHE A 230 0.45 -11.96 -14.18
C PHE A 230 1.92 -12.10 -14.55
N VAL A 231 2.83 -11.83 -13.59
CA VAL A 231 4.29 -11.86 -13.84
C VAL A 231 4.76 -13.22 -14.34
N LYS A 232 4.20 -14.32 -13.83
CA LYS A 232 4.61 -15.68 -14.26
C LYS A 232 4.38 -15.93 -15.76
N THR A 233 3.48 -15.18 -16.41
CA THR A 233 3.16 -15.30 -17.83
C THR A 233 4.01 -14.41 -18.73
N GLN A 234 4.88 -13.56 -18.16
CA GLN A 234 5.65 -12.56 -18.90
C GLN A 234 7.15 -12.89 -18.88
N ASP A 235 7.79 -13.07 -20.06
CA ASP A 235 9.19 -13.44 -20.14
C ASP A 235 10.15 -12.33 -19.67
N ASN A 236 9.79 -11.06 -19.91
CA ASN A 236 10.61 -9.91 -19.61
C ASN A 236 10.22 -9.17 -18.33
N LEU A 237 9.39 -9.78 -17.49
CA LEU A 237 8.93 -9.21 -16.24
C LEU A 237 9.23 -10.16 -15.07
N ASP A 238 9.79 -9.64 -14.01
CA ASP A 238 10.09 -10.38 -12.79
C ASP A 238 9.45 -9.68 -11.59
N LEU A 239 9.41 -10.32 -10.42
CA LEU A 239 8.79 -9.77 -9.21
C LEU A 239 9.80 -9.75 -8.07
N ILE A 240 9.87 -8.59 -7.39
CA ILE A 240 10.51 -8.43 -6.09
C ILE A 240 9.44 -8.06 -5.09
N GLN A 241 9.31 -8.83 -4.02
CA GLN A 241 8.37 -8.53 -2.94
C GLN A 241 9.06 -7.76 -1.83
N LEU A 242 8.48 -6.62 -1.43
CA LEU A 242 8.83 -5.91 -0.21
C LEU A 242 8.06 -6.50 0.97
N ASN A 243 8.74 -6.70 2.07
CA ASN A 243 8.21 -7.37 3.25
C ASN A 243 8.77 -6.70 4.51
N SER A 244 7.95 -6.50 5.53
CA SER A 244 8.38 -6.03 6.83
C SER A 244 8.85 -7.19 7.71
N PHE A 245 9.93 -7.00 8.48
CA PHE A 245 10.54 -8.07 9.30
C PHE A 245 9.56 -8.70 10.30
N GLY A 246 8.79 -7.90 11.01
CA GLY A 246 7.87 -8.36 12.05
C GLY A 246 6.45 -8.70 11.57
N CYS A 247 6.18 -8.68 10.26
CA CYS A 247 4.83 -8.84 9.74
C CYS A 247 4.41 -10.31 9.62
N GLY A 248 3.55 -10.80 10.51
CA GLY A 248 3.01 -12.16 10.44
C GLY A 248 2.16 -12.41 9.19
N LEU A 249 1.46 -11.40 8.67
CA LEU A 249 0.69 -11.51 7.44
C LEU A 249 1.60 -11.67 6.21
N ASP A 250 2.75 -10.98 6.18
CA ASP A 250 3.71 -11.13 5.10
C ASP A 250 4.36 -12.52 5.10
N ALA A 251 4.53 -13.15 6.26
CA ALA A 251 5.05 -14.51 6.33
C ALA A 251 4.19 -15.50 5.54
N VAL A 252 2.87 -15.35 5.61
CA VAL A 252 1.92 -16.17 4.82
C VAL A 252 1.95 -15.79 3.35
N THR A 253 1.99 -14.50 3.04
CA THR A 253 1.95 -13.98 1.66
C THR A 253 3.19 -14.34 0.87
N THR A 254 4.37 -14.32 1.51
CA THR A 254 5.64 -14.67 0.84
C THR A 254 5.65 -16.11 0.35
N ASP A 255 5.12 -17.04 1.13
CA ASP A 255 5.06 -18.46 0.76
C ASP A 255 4.16 -18.67 -0.47
N GLU A 256 2.99 -18.02 -0.52
CA GLU A 256 2.07 -18.15 -1.64
C GLU A 256 2.63 -17.51 -2.92
N VAL A 257 3.21 -16.30 -2.83
CA VAL A 257 3.83 -15.63 -3.97
C VAL A 257 5.03 -16.44 -4.49
N TYR A 258 5.84 -17.01 -3.59
CA TYR A 258 6.92 -17.91 -3.95
C TYR A 258 6.39 -19.11 -4.75
N GLU A 259 5.36 -19.78 -4.26
CA GLU A 259 4.80 -20.97 -4.90
C GLU A 259 4.21 -20.67 -6.29
N ILE A 260 3.51 -19.53 -6.44
CA ILE A 260 2.98 -19.09 -7.74
C ILE A 260 4.10 -18.89 -8.76
N LEU A 261 5.21 -18.25 -8.37
CA LEU A 261 6.34 -17.95 -9.25
C LEU A 261 7.21 -19.19 -9.53
N ASP A 262 7.51 -20.00 -8.53
CA ASP A 262 8.34 -21.19 -8.61
C ASP A 262 7.76 -22.23 -9.56
N ARG A 263 6.44 -22.48 -9.51
CA ARG A 263 5.73 -23.39 -10.44
C ARG A 263 5.91 -23.02 -11.92
N SER A 264 6.20 -21.76 -12.22
CA SER A 264 6.48 -21.28 -13.58
C SER A 264 7.98 -21.13 -13.86
N GLY A 265 8.84 -21.54 -12.94
CA GLY A 265 10.28 -21.40 -13.04
C GLY A 265 10.77 -19.95 -12.94
N LYS A 266 9.95 -19.01 -12.44
CA LYS A 266 10.37 -17.64 -12.15
C LYS A 266 11.17 -17.58 -10.85
N ILE A 267 12.13 -16.66 -10.79
CA ILE A 267 12.96 -16.46 -9.60
C ILE A 267 12.22 -15.55 -8.64
N TYR A 268 11.83 -16.06 -7.49
CA TYR A 268 11.26 -15.25 -6.41
C TYR A 268 12.34 -14.51 -5.65
N THR A 269 12.14 -13.22 -5.43
CA THR A 269 13.03 -12.38 -4.63
C THR A 269 12.22 -11.60 -3.60
N CYS A 270 12.56 -11.75 -2.33
CA CYS A 270 11.99 -11.00 -1.22
C CYS A 270 13.04 -10.06 -0.63
N LEU A 271 12.69 -8.79 -0.48
CA LEU A 271 13.48 -7.79 0.24
C LEU A 271 12.78 -7.48 1.56
N LYS A 272 13.42 -7.85 2.65
CA LYS A 272 12.96 -7.49 3.98
C LYS A 272 13.43 -6.08 4.31
N ILE A 273 12.50 -5.20 4.60
CA ILE A 273 12.72 -3.79 4.92
C ILE A 273 12.07 -3.45 6.25
N ASP A 274 12.65 -2.50 6.94
CA ASP A 274 12.12 -1.96 8.19
C ASP A 274 12.65 -0.51 8.37
N GLU A 275 12.60 0.01 9.59
CA GLU A 275 13.04 1.36 9.95
C GLU A 275 14.55 1.63 9.77
N VAL A 276 15.34 0.60 9.50
CA VAL A 276 16.79 0.72 9.27
C VAL A 276 17.06 0.93 7.78
N ASN A 277 17.54 2.12 7.46
CA ASN A 277 17.90 2.51 6.09
C ASN A 277 19.27 1.94 5.69
N ASN A 278 19.31 0.68 5.26
CA ASN A 278 20.52 0.06 4.72
C ASN A 278 20.26 -0.62 3.38
N LEU A 279 20.57 0.10 2.29
CA LEU A 279 20.44 -0.43 0.93
C LEU A 279 21.48 -1.50 0.56
N GLY A 280 22.48 -1.77 1.40
CA GLY A 280 23.52 -2.75 1.09
C GLY A 280 22.97 -4.14 0.82
N ALA A 281 22.12 -4.66 1.72
CA ALA A 281 21.48 -5.97 1.56
C ALA A 281 20.54 -6.00 0.33
N ALA A 282 19.73 -4.97 0.13
CA ALA A 282 18.86 -4.83 -1.04
C ALA A 282 19.66 -4.84 -2.34
N ARG A 283 20.76 -4.09 -2.39
CA ARG A 283 21.68 -4.02 -3.55
C ARG A 283 22.27 -5.38 -3.90
N ILE A 284 22.73 -6.14 -2.91
CA ILE A 284 23.26 -7.49 -3.12
C ILE A 284 22.18 -8.40 -3.69
N ARG A 285 20.99 -8.42 -3.10
CA ARG A 285 19.89 -9.26 -3.58
C ARG A 285 19.42 -8.91 -4.99
N VAL A 286 19.25 -7.62 -5.29
CA VAL A 286 18.89 -7.17 -6.65
C VAL A 286 19.96 -7.59 -7.66
N ARG A 287 21.26 -7.39 -7.37
CA ARG A 287 22.34 -7.82 -8.24
C ARG A 287 22.38 -9.33 -8.44
N SER A 288 22.14 -10.11 -7.40
CA SER A 288 22.05 -11.57 -7.49
C SER A 288 20.91 -12.02 -8.38
N LEU A 289 19.73 -11.41 -8.23
CA LEU A 289 18.60 -11.67 -9.13
C LEU A 289 18.97 -11.37 -10.58
N LEU A 290 19.53 -10.19 -10.85
CA LEU A 290 19.90 -9.81 -12.23
C LEU A 290 20.98 -10.73 -12.83
N ALA A 291 21.93 -11.20 -12.04
CA ALA A 291 22.92 -12.18 -12.48
C ALA A 291 22.26 -13.53 -12.82
N ALA A 292 21.35 -14.01 -11.98
CA ALA A 292 20.62 -15.26 -12.21
C ALA A 292 19.72 -15.17 -13.45
N LEU A 293 19.05 -14.05 -13.68
CA LEU A 293 18.23 -13.82 -14.88
C LEU A 293 19.08 -13.82 -16.16
N ARG A 294 20.25 -13.18 -16.14
CA ARG A 294 21.18 -13.21 -17.29
C ARG A 294 21.69 -14.62 -17.59
N ALA A 295 22.02 -15.40 -16.57
CA ALA A 295 22.42 -16.78 -16.73
C ALA A 295 21.32 -17.64 -17.35
N LYS A 296 20.07 -17.45 -16.90
CA LYS A 296 18.90 -18.13 -17.46
C LYS A 296 18.66 -17.75 -18.92
N ASP A 297 18.73 -16.47 -19.27
CA ASP A 297 18.57 -16.00 -20.65
C ASP A 297 19.66 -16.57 -21.59
N ALA A 298 20.87 -16.78 -21.06
CA ALA A 298 21.97 -17.39 -21.85
C ALA A 298 21.79 -18.89 -22.11
N GLN A 299 21.06 -19.61 -21.25
CA GLN A 299 20.75 -21.04 -21.42
C GLN A 299 19.63 -21.30 -22.44
N HIS A 300 18.80 -20.29 -22.72
CA HIS A 300 17.67 -20.37 -23.66
C HIS A 300 18.00 -19.83 -25.06
N LYS A 301 19.24 -19.38 -25.27
CA LYS A 301 19.81 -19.01 -26.59
C LYS A 301 20.64 -20.13 -27.14
#